data_ad103d46990e023c845025ff4b39ac91
#
_entry.id   ad103d46990e023c845025ff4b39ac91
#
_cell.length_a   1.000
_cell.length_b   1.000
_cell.length_c   1.000
_cell.angle_alpha   90.00
_cell.angle_beta   90.00
_cell.angle_gamma   90.00
#
_symmetry.space_group_name_H-M   'P 1'
#
loop_
_entity.id
_entity.type
_entity.pdbx_description
1 polymer ?
#
loop_
_entity_poly.entity_id
_entity_poly.type
_entity_poly.pdbx_seq_one_letter_code
_entity_poly.pdbx_strand_id
1 'polypeptide(L)'
;MTFKALLLAALVAAPATAQTIRPDQAAFRELYKELVETNTTLSSGSCTAAAAKMGARLKAAGFSDADISYYATSEKPKEGGLVAVLHGNDHNAKPMLLLAHLDVVEAKREDWTRDPFTLVEEGGYFYARGTADDKAQAAIWTDALIRFKQSGYKPARSIKLALTCGEETTFAFNGAQWLAQNRPDLISAEFALNEGGGGMLDASGRPVLLAMQVGEKDVQNYWLEVTNPGGHSSRPVPENAIYRLSAAVTKVGNHEFPVTFTPTTRAF
;
A
#
# COMPACT_ATOMS: atom_id res chain seq x y z
N MET A 1 -57.95 20.66 -40.95
CA MET A 1 -57.17 19.44 -40.66
C MET A 1 -55.70 19.76 -40.90
N THR A 2 -54.95 20.07 -39.82
CA THR A 2 -53.54 20.47 -39.92
C THR A 2 -52.68 19.29 -39.41
N PHE A 3 -51.93 18.69 -40.31
CA PHE A 3 -50.97 17.64 -40.00
C PHE A 3 -49.73 18.27 -39.32
N LYS A 4 -49.47 17.89 -38.06
CA LYS A 4 -48.20 18.18 -37.40
C LYS A 4 -47.22 17.06 -37.68
N ALA A 5 -46.18 17.34 -38.46
CA ALA A 5 -45.07 16.41 -38.68
C ALA A 5 -44.18 16.41 -37.40
N LEU A 6 -44.06 15.22 -36.78
CA LEU A 6 -43.06 14.99 -35.70
C LEU A 6 -41.70 14.69 -36.39
N LEU A 7 -40.72 15.57 -36.23
CA LEU A 7 -39.33 15.27 -36.53
C LEU A 7 -38.75 14.40 -35.39
N LEU A 8 -38.47 13.14 -35.70
CA LEU A 8 -37.67 12.28 -34.83
C LEU A 8 -36.19 12.60 -35.07
N ALA A 9 -35.54 13.28 -34.13
CA ALA A 9 -34.09 13.47 -34.14
C ALA A 9 -33.44 12.17 -33.66
N ALA A 10 -32.83 11.41 -34.55
CA ALA A 10 -31.99 10.28 -34.23
C ALA A 10 -30.66 10.80 -33.65
N LEU A 11 -30.47 10.64 -32.33
CA LEU A 11 -29.15 10.81 -31.72
C LEU A 11 -28.24 9.66 -32.23
N VAL A 12 -27.36 9.98 -33.17
CA VAL A 12 -26.26 9.09 -33.53
C VAL A 12 -25.23 9.20 -32.41
N ALA A 13 -25.19 8.20 -31.54
CA ALA A 13 -24.11 8.05 -30.58
C ALA A 13 -22.81 7.82 -31.36
N ALA A 14 -21.91 8.79 -31.37
CA ALA A 14 -20.58 8.60 -31.92
C ALA A 14 -19.90 7.47 -31.15
N PRO A 15 -19.27 6.50 -31.85
CA PRO A 15 -18.51 5.45 -31.17
C PRO A 15 -17.41 6.13 -30.36
N ALA A 16 -17.34 5.82 -29.05
CA ALA A 16 -16.22 6.21 -28.21
C ALA A 16 -14.96 5.62 -28.86
N THR A 17 -14.12 6.46 -29.46
CA THR A 17 -12.82 6.03 -29.98
C THR A 17 -12.03 5.47 -28.82
N ALA A 18 -11.75 4.18 -28.82
CA ALA A 18 -10.86 3.56 -27.84
C ALA A 18 -9.54 4.35 -27.88
N GLN A 19 -9.21 5.02 -26.79
CA GLN A 19 -7.98 5.79 -26.69
C GLN A 19 -6.80 4.82 -26.85
N THR A 20 -5.99 5.03 -27.88
CA THR A 20 -4.81 4.17 -28.10
C THR A 20 -3.88 4.29 -26.91
N ILE A 21 -3.66 3.19 -26.22
CA ILE A 21 -2.73 3.13 -25.06
C ILE A 21 -1.31 3.45 -25.56
N ARG A 22 -0.66 4.45 -24.98
CA ARG A 22 0.73 4.76 -25.31
C ARG A 22 1.67 3.62 -24.87
N PRO A 23 2.81 3.41 -25.56
CA PRO A 23 3.75 2.35 -25.20
C PRO A 23 4.21 2.39 -23.74
N ASP A 24 4.41 3.58 -23.18
CA ASP A 24 4.80 3.78 -21.79
C ASP A 24 3.67 3.38 -20.81
N GLN A 25 2.42 3.62 -21.16
CA GLN A 25 1.28 3.17 -20.37
C GLN A 25 1.11 1.64 -20.43
N ALA A 26 1.38 1.04 -21.59
CA ALA A 26 1.36 -0.42 -21.74
C ALA A 26 2.47 -1.06 -20.87
N ALA A 27 3.69 -0.53 -20.91
CA ALA A 27 4.80 -1.01 -20.09
C ALA A 27 4.51 -0.90 -18.59
N PHE A 28 3.92 0.22 -18.15
CA PHE A 28 3.46 0.39 -16.76
C PHE A 28 2.42 -0.67 -16.38
N ARG A 29 1.42 -0.93 -17.23
CA ARG A 29 0.38 -1.93 -16.96
C ARG A 29 0.95 -3.32 -16.78
N GLU A 30 1.94 -3.70 -17.58
CA GLU A 30 2.63 -5.00 -17.45
C GLU A 30 3.42 -5.10 -16.14
N LEU A 31 4.13 -4.04 -15.73
CA LEU A 31 4.82 -3.96 -14.44
C LEU A 31 3.84 -4.06 -13.28
N TYR A 32 2.78 -3.27 -13.34
CA TYR A 32 1.74 -3.22 -12.31
C TYR A 32 1.02 -4.56 -12.17
N LYS A 33 0.63 -5.16 -13.31
CA LYS A 33 0.02 -6.49 -13.34
C LYS A 33 0.91 -7.54 -12.68
N GLU A 34 2.19 -7.60 -13.05
CA GLU A 34 3.13 -8.56 -12.47
C GLU A 34 3.25 -8.39 -10.95
N LEU A 35 3.30 -7.14 -10.46
CA LEU A 35 3.38 -6.87 -9.03
C LEU A 35 2.09 -7.24 -8.30
N VAL A 36 0.93 -6.85 -8.82
CA VAL A 36 -0.38 -7.15 -8.22
C VAL A 36 -0.64 -8.66 -8.17
N GLU A 37 -0.34 -9.38 -9.25
CA GLU A 37 -0.53 -10.84 -9.34
C GLU A 37 0.50 -11.65 -8.56
N THR A 38 1.53 -11.02 -8.01
CA THR A 38 2.43 -11.66 -7.07
C THR A 38 1.81 -11.65 -5.67
N ASN A 39 1.39 -12.80 -5.18
CA ASN A 39 0.85 -12.91 -3.82
C ASN A 39 1.92 -12.54 -2.78
N THR A 40 1.60 -11.58 -1.92
CA THR A 40 2.46 -11.07 -0.85
C THR A 40 1.75 -11.04 0.50
N THR A 41 0.72 -11.86 0.68
CA THR A 41 0.10 -12.09 2.00
C THR A 41 1.08 -12.76 2.94
N LEU A 42 0.95 -12.52 4.23
CA LEU A 42 1.80 -13.12 5.25
C LEU A 42 1.73 -14.65 5.24
N SER A 43 0.53 -15.22 5.09
CA SER A 43 0.30 -16.67 5.22
C SER A 43 0.90 -17.51 4.08
N SER A 44 0.83 -17.01 2.85
CA SER A 44 1.14 -17.81 1.65
C SER A 44 1.98 -17.09 0.59
N GLY A 45 2.17 -15.77 0.73
CA GLY A 45 2.86 -14.94 -0.22
C GLY A 45 4.37 -14.81 0.00
N SER A 46 4.98 -13.90 -0.77
CA SER A 46 6.40 -13.54 -0.61
C SER A 46 6.70 -12.15 -1.15
N CYS A 47 6.99 -11.21 -0.25
CA CYS A 47 7.53 -9.89 -0.62
C CYS A 47 8.91 -10.02 -1.28
N THR A 48 9.74 -10.97 -0.82
CA THR A 48 11.05 -11.23 -1.43
C THR A 48 10.93 -11.58 -2.91
N ALA A 49 9.92 -12.37 -3.29
CA ALA A 49 9.65 -12.68 -4.69
C ALA A 49 9.18 -11.44 -5.47
N ALA A 50 8.31 -10.63 -4.89
CA ALA A 50 7.85 -9.38 -5.49
C ALA A 50 9.01 -8.38 -5.68
N ALA A 51 9.85 -8.21 -4.65
CA ALA A 51 11.06 -7.38 -4.72
C ALA A 51 12.03 -7.86 -5.80
N ALA A 52 12.24 -9.18 -5.94
CA ALA A 52 13.10 -9.73 -6.99
C ALA A 52 12.58 -9.40 -8.40
N LYS A 53 11.27 -9.46 -8.64
CA LYS A 53 10.64 -9.07 -9.91
C LYS A 53 10.86 -7.59 -10.22
N MET A 54 10.60 -6.71 -9.25
CA MET A 54 10.81 -5.26 -9.43
C MET A 54 12.30 -4.95 -9.65
N GLY A 55 13.19 -5.59 -8.93
CA GLY A 55 14.64 -5.45 -9.14
C GLY A 55 15.10 -5.94 -10.52
N ALA A 56 14.51 -7.01 -11.05
CA ALA A 56 14.79 -7.48 -12.41
C ALA A 56 14.40 -6.44 -13.47
N ARG A 57 13.25 -5.76 -13.29
CA ARG A 57 12.82 -4.67 -14.18
C ARG A 57 13.73 -3.45 -14.09
N LEU A 58 14.17 -3.08 -12.89
CA LEU A 58 15.15 -2.01 -12.71
C LEU A 58 16.47 -2.35 -13.39
N LYS A 59 16.98 -3.58 -13.25
CA LYS A 59 18.20 -4.05 -13.95
C LYS A 59 18.02 -4.00 -15.47
N ALA A 60 16.90 -4.44 -15.99
CA ALA A 60 16.60 -4.37 -17.42
C ALA A 60 16.56 -2.92 -17.94
N ALA A 61 16.25 -1.95 -17.09
CA ALA A 61 16.29 -0.52 -17.40
C ALA A 61 17.70 0.09 -17.30
N GLY A 62 18.72 -0.67 -16.87
CA GLY A 62 20.11 -0.25 -16.81
C GLY A 62 20.60 0.15 -15.41
N PHE A 63 19.88 -0.20 -14.34
CA PHE A 63 20.44 -0.12 -12.99
C PHE A 63 21.49 -1.22 -12.81
N SER A 64 22.61 -0.89 -12.21
CA SER A 64 23.68 -1.85 -11.90
C SER A 64 23.35 -2.64 -10.63
N ASP A 65 24.08 -3.73 -10.40
CA ASP A 65 23.97 -4.50 -9.15
C ASP A 65 24.36 -3.66 -7.93
N ALA A 66 25.24 -2.67 -8.09
CA ALA A 66 25.61 -1.75 -7.02
C ALA A 66 24.48 -0.75 -6.66
N ASP A 67 23.58 -0.50 -7.59
CA ASP A 67 22.45 0.41 -7.37
C ASP A 67 21.26 -0.27 -6.66
N ILE A 68 21.26 -1.60 -6.52
CA ILE A 68 20.13 -2.37 -5.98
C ILE A 68 20.60 -3.26 -4.84
N SER A 69 20.06 -3.02 -3.66
CA SER A 69 20.32 -3.82 -2.45
C SER A 69 19.06 -4.59 -2.06
N TYR A 70 19.15 -5.91 -2.00
CA TYR A 70 18.09 -6.76 -1.46
C TYR A 70 18.35 -7.02 0.01
N TYR A 71 17.29 -7.19 0.79
CA TYR A 71 17.37 -7.59 2.17
C TYR A 71 16.29 -8.61 2.51
N ALA A 72 16.63 -9.53 3.39
CA ALA A 72 15.74 -10.46 4.08
C ALA A 72 16.49 -10.98 5.30
N THR A 73 15.78 -11.49 6.30
CA THR A 73 16.42 -12.17 7.43
C THR A 73 16.31 -13.69 7.26
N SER A 74 17.19 -14.42 7.94
CA SER A 74 17.17 -15.91 7.94
C SER A 74 15.87 -16.46 8.53
N GLU A 75 15.30 -15.75 9.52
CA GLU A 75 14.06 -16.13 10.21
C GLU A 75 12.82 -15.82 9.37
N LYS A 76 12.94 -14.87 8.45
CA LYS A 76 11.85 -14.33 7.65
C LYS A 76 12.24 -14.20 6.16
N PRO A 77 12.61 -15.29 5.49
CA PRO A 77 13.17 -15.24 4.14
C PRO A 77 12.18 -14.79 3.06
N LYS A 78 10.88 -14.85 3.33
CA LYS A 78 9.81 -14.40 2.41
C LYS A 78 9.38 -12.96 2.63
N GLU A 79 9.79 -12.34 3.72
CA GLU A 79 9.38 -10.99 4.12
C GLU A 79 10.46 -9.94 3.80
N GLY A 80 11.31 -10.20 2.82
CA GLY A 80 12.35 -9.29 2.36
C GLY A 80 11.82 -8.20 1.42
N GLY A 81 12.75 -7.34 1.02
CA GLY A 81 12.47 -6.24 0.10
C GLY A 81 13.71 -5.82 -0.68
N LEU A 82 13.66 -4.65 -1.29
CA LEU A 82 14.80 -4.04 -1.98
C LEU A 82 14.90 -2.54 -1.68
N VAL A 83 16.11 -2.03 -1.81
CA VAL A 83 16.37 -0.60 -1.94
C VAL A 83 17.14 -0.36 -3.24
N ALA A 84 16.64 0.54 -4.09
CA ALA A 84 17.30 0.95 -5.31
C ALA A 84 17.67 2.44 -5.27
N VAL A 85 18.75 2.83 -5.94
CA VAL A 85 19.24 4.21 -5.94
C VAL A 85 19.42 4.71 -7.37
N LEU A 86 18.75 5.80 -7.70
CA LEU A 86 19.07 6.62 -8.87
C LEU A 86 19.97 7.77 -8.39
N HIS A 87 21.25 7.73 -8.77
CA HIS A 87 22.23 8.71 -8.33
C HIS A 87 22.00 10.08 -8.94
N GLY A 88 22.07 11.11 -8.09
CA GLY A 88 22.03 12.51 -8.48
C GLY A 88 23.39 13.07 -8.85
N ASN A 89 23.39 14.30 -9.40
CA ASN A 89 24.62 15.02 -9.80
C ASN A 89 25.23 15.81 -8.64
N ASP A 90 24.45 16.22 -7.66
CA ASP A 90 24.94 16.95 -6.48
C ASP A 90 25.16 15.96 -5.33
N HIS A 91 26.42 15.64 -5.09
CA HIS A 91 26.83 14.73 -4.00
C HIS A 91 26.67 15.34 -2.60
N ASN A 92 26.46 16.66 -2.49
CA ASN A 92 26.22 17.34 -1.22
C ASN A 92 24.72 17.35 -0.85
N ALA A 93 23.86 17.20 -1.84
CA ALA A 93 22.41 17.15 -1.59
C ALA A 93 22.02 15.80 -0.97
N LYS A 94 21.35 15.88 0.20
CA LYS A 94 20.79 14.67 0.80
C LYS A 94 19.74 14.03 -0.12
N PRO A 95 19.69 12.70 -0.20
CA PRO A 95 18.71 11.99 -1.02
C PRO A 95 17.27 12.28 -0.59
N MET A 96 16.32 12.01 -1.47
CA MET A 96 14.92 11.76 -1.10
C MET A 96 14.65 10.25 -1.10
N LEU A 97 13.73 9.80 -0.27
CA LEU A 97 13.30 8.40 -0.17
C LEU A 97 11.85 8.28 -0.66
N LEU A 98 11.62 7.35 -1.58
CA LEU A 98 10.31 6.86 -1.95
C LEU A 98 10.11 5.53 -1.22
N LEU A 99 9.15 5.45 -0.32
CA LEU A 99 8.90 4.28 0.51
C LEU A 99 7.51 3.72 0.19
N ALA A 100 7.45 2.46 -0.22
CA ALA A 100 6.21 1.74 -0.47
C ALA A 100 6.30 0.32 0.08
N HIS A 101 5.16 -0.24 0.52
CA HIS A 101 5.15 -1.63 0.96
C HIS A 101 4.62 -2.58 -0.11
N LEU A 102 5.11 -3.81 -0.07
CA LEU A 102 4.77 -4.87 -1.03
C LEU A 102 3.73 -5.83 -0.48
N ASP A 103 3.70 -5.99 0.85
CA ASP A 103 2.76 -6.88 1.50
C ASP A 103 1.32 -6.38 1.38
N VAL A 104 0.41 -7.29 1.55
CA VAL A 104 -1.02 -7.03 1.53
C VAL A 104 -1.70 -7.83 2.63
N VAL A 105 -2.80 -7.31 3.17
CA VAL A 105 -3.65 -8.06 4.09
C VAL A 105 -4.16 -9.35 3.44
N GLU A 106 -4.53 -10.33 4.26
CA GLU A 106 -5.02 -11.62 3.80
C GLU A 106 -6.19 -11.48 2.81
N ALA A 107 -6.22 -12.37 1.82
CA ALA A 107 -7.25 -12.41 0.81
C ALA A 107 -7.62 -13.87 0.52
N LYS A 108 -8.55 -14.41 1.32
CA LYS A 108 -9.03 -15.76 1.13
C LYS A 108 -9.93 -15.83 -0.08
N ARG A 109 -9.75 -16.84 -0.94
CA ARG A 109 -10.49 -16.99 -2.19
C ARG A 109 -12.01 -17.00 -1.99
N GLU A 110 -12.47 -17.57 -0.88
CA GLU A 110 -13.90 -17.65 -0.52
C GLU A 110 -14.56 -16.30 -0.21
N ASP A 111 -13.76 -15.31 0.19
CA ASP A 111 -14.26 -13.96 0.50
C ASP A 111 -14.34 -13.05 -0.74
N TRP A 112 -13.93 -13.55 -1.91
CA TRP A 112 -13.83 -12.78 -3.14
C TRP A 112 -14.69 -13.38 -4.25
N THR A 113 -15.43 -12.55 -4.96
CA THR A 113 -16.17 -12.97 -6.18
C THR A 113 -15.23 -13.32 -7.33
N ARG A 114 -14.01 -12.77 -7.34
CA ARG A 114 -12.94 -12.98 -8.32
C ARG A 114 -11.70 -13.53 -7.62
N ASP A 115 -10.73 -14.04 -8.38
CA ASP A 115 -9.43 -14.36 -7.79
C ASP A 115 -8.74 -13.08 -7.30
N PRO A 116 -8.38 -12.98 -6.02
CA PRO A 116 -7.77 -11.78 -5.46
C PRO A 116 -6.37 -11.46 -6.02
N PHE A 117 -5.71 -12.43 -6.65
CA PHE A 117 -4.37 -12.28 -7.23
C PHE A 117 -4.36 -12.35 -8.76
N THR A 118 -5.50 -12.15 -9.39
CA THR A 118 -5.62 -11.96 -10.84
C THR A 118 -6.11 -10.54 -11.10
N LEU A 119 -5.29 -9.72 -11.78
CA LEU A 119 -5.66 -8.35 -12.10
C LEU A 119 -6.76 -8.30 -13.17
N VAL A 120 -7.91 -7.78 -12.82
CA VAL A 120 -9.03 -7.55 -13.72
C VAL A 120 -9.20 -6.06 -13.96
N GLU A 121 -9.24 -5.66 -15.25
CA GLU A 121 -9.61 -4.30 -15.65
C GLU A 121 -11.04 -4.31 -16.19
N GLU A 122 -11.95 -3.57 -15.53
CA GLU A 122 -13.36 -3.53 -15.90
C GLU A 122 -13.96 -2.17 -15.50
N GLY A 123 -14.73 -1.57 -16.42
CA GLY A 123 -15.41 -0.30 -16.14
C GLY A 123 -14.48 0.88 -15.82
N GLY A 124 -13.21 0.82 -16.24
CA GLY A 124 -12.19 1.83 -15.93
C GLY A 124 -11.52 1.67 -14.57
N TYR A 125 -11.74 0.55 -13.89
CA TYR A 125 -11.15 0.21 -12.59
C TYR A 125 -10.31 -1.06 -12.68
N PHE A 126 -9.32 -1.15 -11.79
CA PHE A 126 -8.54 -2.36 -11.55
C PHE A 126 -9.03 -3.05 -10.27
N TYR A 127 -9.24 -4.37 -10.37
CA TYR A 127 -9.73 -5.21 -9.27
C TYR A 127 -8.74 -6.32 -8.98
N ALA A 128 -8.12 -6.29 -7.82
CA ALA A 128 -7.36 -7.35 -7.18
C ALA A 128 -6.96 -6.92 -5.76
N ARG A 129 -6.39 -7.80 -4.96
CA ARG A 129 -5.78 -7.42 -3.68
C ARG A 129 -4.50 -6.61 -3.94
N GLY A 130 -4.37 -5.44 -3.25
CA GLY A 130 -3.21 -4.56 -3.39
C GLY A 130 -3.25 -3.62 -4.59
N THR A 131 -4.36 -3.54 -5.34
CA THR A 131 -4.47 -2.62 -6.48
C THR A 131 -4.41 -1.14 -6.08
N ALA A 132 -4.76 -0.80 -4.85
CA ALA A 132 -4.61 0.55 -4.32
C ALA A 132 -3.51 0.60 -3.26
N ASP A 133 -3.58 -0.29 -2.31
CA ASP A 133 -2.79 -0.34 -1.10
C ASP A 133 -1.88 -1.58 -1.10
N ASP A 134 -0.55 -1.44 -1.26
CA ASP A 134 0.16 -0.23 -1.72
C ASP A 134 0.95 -0.51 -3.02
N LYS A 135 0.60 -1.60 -3.72
CA LYS A 135 1.29 -2.01 -4.97
C LYS A 135 1.12 -0.99 -6.11
N ALA A 136 0.07 -0.16 -6.06
CA ALA A 136 -0.07 0.93 -7.03
C ALA A 136 1.08 1.92 -6.90
N GLN A 137 1.36 2.40 -5.68
CA GLN A 137 2.43 3.33 -5.41
C GLN A 137 3.81 2.70 -5.67
N ALA A 138 4.00 1.46 -5.22
CA ALA A 138 5.22 0.69 -5.49
C ALA A 138 5.50 0.56 -6.99
N ALA A 139 4.47 0.28 -7.78
CA ALA A 139 4.57 0.19 -9.25
C ALA A 139 4.86 1.56 -9.89
N ILE A 140 4.16 2.62 -9.47
CA ILE A 140 4.34 3.98 -9.99
C ILE A 140 5.77 4.46 -9.77
N TRP A 141 6.31 4.27 -8.57
CA TRP A 141 7.67 4.71 -8.26
C TRP A 141 8.75 3.87 -8.94
N THR A 142 8.52 2.55 -9.04
CA THR A 142 9.41 1.67 -9.80
C THR A 142 9.46 2.08 -11.28
N ASP A 143 8.31 2.31 -11.90
CA ASP A 143 8.21 2.76 -13.29
C ASP A 143 8.83 4.15 -13.50
N ALA A 144 8.62 5.07 -12.55
CA ALA A 144 9.25 6.40 -12.61
C ALA A 144 10.79 6.30 -12.62
N LEU A 145 11.38 5.46 -11.76
CA LEU A 145 12.82 5.24 -11.76
C LEU A 145 13.31 4.60 -13.06
N ILE A 146 12.56 3.64 -13.60
CA ILE A 146 12.85 3.00 -14.90
C ILE A 146 12.89 4.06 -15.99
N ARG A 147 11.87 4.91 -16.09
CA ARG A 147 11.79 5.98 -17.11
C ARG A 147 12.90 7.00 -16.94
N PHE A 148 13.20 7.42 -15.72
CA PHE A 148 14.31 8.34 -15.46
C PHE A 148 15.65 7.74 -15.93
N LYS A 149 15.90 6.48 -15.62
CA LYS A 149 17.11 5.79 -16.04
C LYS A 149 17.22 5.68 -17.55
N GLN A 150 16.15 5.24 -18.22
CA GLN A 150 16.09 5.05 -19.67
C GLN A 150 16.19 6.38 -20.45
N SER A 151 15.63 7.46 -19.92
CA SER A 151 15.75 8.80 -20.53
C SER A 151 17.10 9.46 -20.28
N GLY A 152 17.98 8.87 -19.47
CA GLY A 152 19.24 9.50 -19.08
C GLY A 152 19.08 10.68 -18.12
N TYR A 153 17.90 10.83 -17.51
CA TYR A 153 17.65 11.91 -16.54
C TYR A 153 18.60 11.83 -15.35
N LYS A 154 19.19 12.96 -15.01
CA LYS A 154 20.10 13.12 -13.87
C LYS A 154 19.48 14.08 -12.87
N PRO A 155 18.86 13.57 -11.79
CA PRO A 155 18.32 14.45 -10.74
C PRO A 155 19.47 15.21 -10.03
N ALA A 156 19.16 16.35 -9.43
CA ALA A 156 20.13 17.05 -8.59
C ALA A 156 20.50 16.18 -7.37
N ARG A 157 19.52 15.78 -6.58
CA ARG A 157 19.69 14.85 -5.45
C ARG A 157 19.43 13.42 -5.87
N SER A 158 20.08 12.47 -5.22
CA SER A 158 19.77 11.04 -5.42
C SER A 158 18.34 10.72 -4.99
N ILE A 159 17.72 9.80 -5.73
CA ILE A 159 16.39 9.26 -5.41
C ILE A 159 16.57 7.82 -4.98
N LYS A 160 16.17 7.51 -3.77
CA LYS A 160 16.13 6.15 -3.23
C LYS A 160 14.69 5.62 -3.31
N LEU A 161 14.55 4.37 -3.71
CA LEU A 161 13.30 3.62 -3.68
C LEU A 161 13.46 2.47 -2.70
N ALA A 162 12.67 2.44 -1.64
CA ALA A 162 12.59 1.29 -0.73
C ALA A 162 11.24 0.61 -0.90
N LEU A 163 11.27 -0.64 -1.34
CA LEU A 163 10.11 -1.53 -1.39
C LEU A 163 10.21 -2.48 -0.20
N THR A 164 9.31 -2.32 0.76
CA THR A 164 9.37 -2.99 2.06
C THR A 164 8.28 -4.03 2.23
N CYS A 165 8.31 -4.79 3.32
CA CYS A 165 7.31 -5.79 3.69
C CYS A 165 6.94 -5.61 5.16
N GLY A 166 5.70 -5.92 5.51
CA GLY A 166 5.26 -5.98 6.90
C GLY A 166 4.67 -4.68 7.44
N GLU A 167 4.10 -3.85 6.59
CA GLU A 167 3.29 -2.70 6.99
C GLU A 167 1.93 -3.16 7.51
N GLU A 168 1.25 -4.01 6.75
CA GLU A 168 -0.11 -4.52 6.98
C GLU A 168 -0.19 -5.60 8.08
N THR A 169 0.94 -6.07 8.58
CA THR A 169 1.00 -7.22 9.46
C THR A 169 1.52 -6.85 10.85
N THR A 170 0.61 -6.47 11.73
CA THR A 170 0.90 -6.19 13.14
C THR A 170 1.60 -7.40 13.79
N PHE A 171 2.71 -7.18 14.53
CA PHE A 171 3.53 -8.19 15.21
C PHE A 171 4.35 -9.12 14.32
N ALA A 172 4.30 -8.96 12.99
CA ALA A 172 5.21 -9.64 12.08
C ALA A 172 6.50 -8.84 11.87
N PHE A 173 7.32 -9.28 10.93
CA PHE A 173 8.50 -8.53 10.50
C PHE A 173 8.06 -7.20 9.85
N ASN A 174 8.67 -6.08 10.24
CA ASN A 174 8.48 -4.79 9.60
C ASN A 174 9.78 -4.37 8.91
N GLY A 175 9.78 -4.38 7.58
CA GLY A 175 10.96 -4.13 6.76
C GLY A 175 11.48 -2.69 6.84
N ALA A 176 10.59 -1.70 6.97
CA ALA A 176 10.99 -0.31 7.14
C ALA A 176 11.70 -0.10 8.48
N GLN A 177 11.16 -0.65 9.56
CA GLN A 177 11.80 -0.63 10.88
C GLN A 177 13.14 -1.35 10.86
N TRP A 178 13.20 -2.53 10.22
CA TRP A 178 14.45 -3.29 10.13
C TRP A 178 15.53 -2.53 9.38
N LEU A 179 15.20 -1.88 8.27
CA LEU A 179 16.13 -1.04 7.50
C LEU A 179 16.63 0.14 8.35
N ALA A 180 15.73 0.81 9.08
CA ALA A 180 16.10 1.94 9.93
C ALA A 180 17.08 1.53 11.05
N GLN A 181 16.95 0.33 11.58
CA GLN A 181 17.77 -0.16 12.68
C GLN A 181 19.09 -0.81 12.21
N ASN A 182 19.07 -1.53 11.08
CA ASN A 182 20.18 -2.37 10.65
C ASN A 182 20.92 -1.85 9.41
N ARG A 183 20.24 -1.10 8.54
CA ARG A 183 20.80 -0.56 7.30
C ARG A 183 20.35 0.88 7.04
N PRO A 184 20.56 1.80 8.02
CA PRO A 184 20.20 3.21 7.84
C PRO A 184 20.95 3.86 6.66
N ASP A 185 22.12 3.36 6.29
CA ASP A 185 22.88 3.77 5.11
C ASP A 185 22.05 3.67 3.83
N LEU A 186 21.24 2.63 3.68
CA LEU A 186 20.42 2.42 2.50
C LEU A 186 19.27 3.43 2.40
N ILE A 187 18.65 3.80 3.52
CA ILE A 187 17.42 4.60 3.53
C ILE A 187 17.61 6.04 4.05
N SER A 188 18.79 6.40 4.56
CA SER A 188 19.04 7.78 5.01
C SER A 188 18.72 8.79 3.90
N ALA A 189 17.86 9.77 4.21
CA ALA A 189 17.34 10.77 3.28
C ALA A 189 17.04 12.08 4.01
N GLU A 190 16.83 13.17 3.29
CA GLU A 190 16.38 14.44 3.86
C GLU A 190 14.89 14.38 4.23
N PHE A 191 14.12 13.72 3.39
CA PHE A 191 12.69 13.45 3.61
C PHE A 191 12.29 12.18 2.89
N ALA A 192 11.17 11.60 3.30
CA ALA A 192 10.55 10.46 2.66
C ALA A 192 9.16 10.83 2.13
N LEU A 193 8.79 10.23 1.00
CA LEU A 193 7.41 10.16 0.54
C LEU A 193 6.94 8.72 0.76
N ASN A 194 5.81 8.59 1.44
CA ASN A 194 5.16 7.32 1.74
C ASN A 194 3.67 7.45 1.42
N GLU A 195 2.89 6.42 1.68
CA GLU A 195 1.44 6.48 1.66
C GLU A 195 0.90 7.42 2.74
N GLY A 196 -0.38 7.71 2.67
CA GLY A 196 -1.09 8.62 3.56
C GLY A 196 -1.41 9.96 2.89
N GLY A 197 -2.44 10.63 3.41
CA GLY A 197 -2.99 11.80 2.76
C GLY A 197 -3.89 11.43 1.57
N GLY A 198 -4.28 12.41 0.80
CA GLY A 198 -5.09 12.19 -0.39
C GLY A 198 -5.72 13.46 -0.94
N GLY A 199 -6.16 13.38 -2.20
CA GLY A 199 -6.94 14.41 -2.85
C GLY A 199 -8.43 14.12 -2.81
N MET A 200 -9.24 15.16 -2.66
CA MET A 200 -10.70 15.08 -2.74
C MET A 200 -11.20 15.95 -3.89
N LEU A 201 -12.07 15.38 -4.71
CA LEU A 201 -12.77 16.08 -5.77
C LEU A 201 -14.25 16.16 -5.42
N ASP A 202 -14.92 17.24 -5.87
CA ASP A 202 -16.38 17.32 -5.80
C ASP A 202 -17.06 16.49 -6.90
N ALA A 203 -18.38 16.45 -6.89
CA ALA A 203 -19.15 15.67 -7.87
C ALA A 203 -18.95 16.15 -9.33
N SER A 204 -18.41 17.36 -9.54
CA SER A 204 -18.07 17.90 -10.86
C SER A 204 -16.59 17.66 -11.24
N GLY A 205 -15.82 16.97 -10.41
CA GLY A 205 -14.40 16.69 -10.63
C GLY A 205 -13.46 17.85 -10.29
N ARG A 206 -13.92 18.88 -9.56
CA ARG A 206 -13.06 19.99 -9.15
C ARG A 206 -12.30 19.65 -7.87
N PRO A 207 -10.99 19.98 -7.77
CA PRO A 207 -10.23 19.79 -6.53
C PRO A 207 -10.85 20.57 -5.36
N VAL A 208 -11.09 19.88 -4.24
CA VAL A 208 -11.64 20.47 -3.01
C VAL A 208 -10.57 20.51 -1.92
N LEU A 209 -9.78 19.44 -1.80
CA LEU A 209 -8.82 19.27 -0.73
C LEU A 209 -7.63 18.45 -1.23
N LEU A 210 -6.43 18.83 -0.80
CA LEU A 210 -5.25 17.99 -0.79
C LEU A 210 -4.79 17.87 0.66
N ALA A 211 -4.93 16.69 1.25
CA ALA A 211 -4.50 16.42 2.60
C ALA A 211 -3.07 15.84 2.61
N MET A 212 -2.25 16.33 3.53
CA MET A 212 -0.97 15.71 3.88
C MET A 212 -1.08 15.11 5.27
N GLN A 213 -0.70 13.85 5.42
CA GLN A 213 -0.58 13.22 6.73
C GLN A 213 0.71 13.71 7.39
N VAL A 214 0.59 14.33 8.55
CA VAL A 214 1.72 14.91 9.29
C VAL A 214 1.88 14.30 10.68
N GLY A 215 1.07 13.31 11.01
CA GLY A 215 1.12 12.54 12.25
C GLY A 215 0.05 11.47 12.28
N GLU A 216 0.28 10.47 13.08
CA GLU A 216 -0.62 9.34 13.29
C GLU A 216 -0.89 9.13 14.77
N LYS A 217 -1.97 8.40 15.07
CA LYS A 217 -2.24 7.87 16.40
C LYS A 217 -1.48 6.57 16.59
N ASP A 218 -0.90 6.39 17.75
CA ASP A 218 -0.32 5.11 18.12
C ASP A 218 -1.39 4.04 18.30
N VAL A 219 -1.08 2.83 17.88
CA VAL A 219 -1.90 1.64 18.10
C VAL A 219 -1.39 0.92 19.35
N GLN A 220 -2.32 0.63 20.26
CA GLN A 220 -2.02 -0.16 21.45
C GLN A 220 -2.98 -1.34 21.53
N ASN A 221 -2.42 -2.55 21.57
CA ASN A 221 -3.19 -3.77 21.75
C ASN A 221 -3.25 -4.13 23.24
N TYR A 222 -4.42 -4.55 23.68
CA TYR A 222 -4.68 -5.01 25.04
C TYR A 222 -5.26 -6.41 25.02
N TRP A 223 -4.81 -7.23 25.96
CA TRP A 223 -5.35 -8.56 26.20
C TRP A 223 -6.16 -8.53 27.48
N LEU A 224 -7.39 -9.03 27.41
CA LEU A 224 -8.26 -9.24 28.55
C LEU A 224 -8.37 -10.73 28.82
N GLU A 225 -7.85 -11.17 29.94
CA GLU A 225 -7.90 -12.57 30.35
C GLU A 225 -8.59 -12.69 31.70
N VAL A 226 -9.49 -13.64 31.81
CA VAL A 226 -10.13 -14.01 33.05
C VAL A 226 -10.11 -15.52 33.21
N THR A 227 -9.53 -15.97 34.30
CA THR A 227 -9.45 -17.38 34.66
C THR A 227 -10.39 -17.71 35.83
N ASN A 228 -10.81 -18.96 35.92
CA ASN A 228 -11.46 -19.55 37.09
C ASN A 228 -11.00 -20.98 37.28
N PRO A 229 -11.25 -21.62 38.46
CA PRO A 229 -10.88 -23.00 38.69
C PRO A 229 -11.56 -24.02 37.79
N GLY A 230 -12.50 -23.64 36.96
CA GLY A 230 -13.35 -24.54 36.16
C GLY A 230 -14.48 -25.12 37.00
N GLY A 231 -15.20 -26.08 36.41
CA GLY A 231 -16.35 -26.75 37.06
C GLY A 231 -17.14 -27.58 36.07
N HIS A 232 -18.11 -28.32 36.57
CA HIS A 232 -19.01 -29.12 35.76
C HIS A 232 -20.19 -28.29 35.28
N SER A 233 -20.49 -28.31 34.00
CA SER A 233 -21.57 -27.51 33.39
C SER A 233 -22.95 -27.66 34.00
N SER A 234 -23.24 -28.87 34.57
CA SER A 234 -24.52 -29.13 35.27
C SER A 234 -24.57 -28.53 36.68
N ARG A 235 -23.50 -27.93 37.18
CA ARG A 235 -23.40 -27.32 38.51
C ARG A 235 -22.89 -25.89 38.35
N PRO A 236 -23.75 -25.01 37.86
CA PRO A 236 -23.37 -23.60 37.61
C PRO A 236 -22.98 -22.94 38.94
N VAL A 237 -21.89 -22.14 38.87
CA VAL A 237 -21.45 -21.34 40.00
C VAL A 237 -21.60 -19.86 39.67
N PRO A 238 -21.87 -18.96 40.65
CA PRO A 238 -21.99 -17.52 40.42
C PRO A 238 -20.71 -16.92 39.82
N GLU A 239 -19.53 -17.44 40.21
CA GLU A 239 -18.23 -17.02 39.70
C GLU A 239 -17.94 -17.72 38.38
N ASN A 240 -18.19 -17.01 37.26
CA ASN A 240 -18.02 -17.52 35.92
C ASN A 240 -17.09 -16.58 35.12
N ALA A 241 -15.99 -17.13 34.58
CA ALA A 241 -15.01 -16.38 33.81
C ALA A 241 -15.62 -15.71 32.56
N ILE A 242 -16.58 -16.37 31.90
CA ILE A 242 -17.27 -15.82 30.71
C ILE A 242 -18.03 -14.56 31.09
N TYR A 243 -18.82 -14.58 32.17
CA TYR A 243 -19.60 -13.42 32.60
C TYR A 243 -18.70 -12.28 33.07
N ARG A 244 -17.59 -12.60 33.77
CA ARG A 244 -16.61 -11.58 34.19
C ARG A 244 -15.90 -10.95 33.00
N LEU A 245 -15.49 -11.74 32.01
CA LEU A 245 -14.90 -11.23 30.79
C LEU A 245 -15.86 -10.38 29.99
N SER A 246 -17.11 -10.83 29.83
CA SER A 246 -18.16 -10.06 29.15
C SER A 246 -18.42 -8.70 29.82
N ALA A 247 -18.46 -8.68 31.15
CA ALA A 247 -18.61 -7.44 31.90
C ALA A 247 -17.40 -6.50 31.75
N ALA A 248 -16.18 -7.04 31.68
CA ALA A 248 -14.98 -6.25 31.42
C ALA A 248 -14.98 -5.66 29.99
N VAL A 249 -15.32 -6.44 28.97
CA VAL A 249 -15.46 -5.98 27.58
C VAL A 249 -16.52 -4.87 27.48
N THR A 250 -17.66 -5.03 28.15
CA THR A 250 -18.71 -4.00 28.18
C THR A 250 -18.19 -2.70 28.81
N LYS A 251 -17.40 -2.77 29.87
CA LYS A 251 -16.79 -1.56 30.48
C LYS A 251 -15.83 -0.88 29.50
N VAL A 252 -15.01 -1.63 28.77
CA VAL A 252 -14.12 -1.08 27.74
C VAL A 252 -14.94 -0.39 26.64
N GLY A 253 -15.99 -1.05 26.14
CA GLY A 253 -16.86 -0.48 25.10
C GLY A 253 -17.61 0.78 25.50
N ASN A 254 -17.89 0.95 26.82
CA ASN A 254 -18.54 2.14 27.35
C ASN A 254 -17.56 3.22 27.82
N HIS A 255 -16.26 2.99 27.68
CA HIS A 255 -15.26 3.97 28.11
C HIS A 255 -15.10 5.08 27.06
N GLU A 256 -15.37 6.30 27.46
CA GLU A 256 -15.12 7.49 26.65
C GLU A 256 -13.74 8.07 27.00
N PHE A 257 -12.86 8.12 26.00
CA PHE A 257 -11.56 8.75 26.20
C PHE A 257 -11.69 10.28 26.24
N PRO A 258 -10.94 10.97 27.11
CA PRO A 258 -10.97 12.42 27.14
C PRO A 258 -10.45 13.00 25.81
N VAL A 259 -11.11 14.03 25.31
CA VAL A 259 -10.67 14.72 24.10
C VAL A 259 -9.39 15.49 24.42
N THR A 260 -8.33 15.16 23.68
CA THR A 260 -7.04 15.85 23.82
C THR A 260 -6.64 16.46 22.47
N PHE A 261 -6.34 17.76 22.48
CA PHE A 261 -5.86 18.45 21.30
C PHE A 261 -4.34 18.58 21.31
N THR A 262 -3.69 18.03 20.32
CA THR A 262 -2.27 18.26 20.02
C THR A 262 -2.12 19.53 19.17
N PRO A 263 -0.89 20.09 18.98
CA PRO A 263 -0.67 21.17 18.03
C PRO A 263 -1.17 20.84 16.62
N THR A 264 -0.96 19.61 16.16
CA THR A 264 -1.41 19.11 14.84
C THR A 264 -2.93 19.14 14.72
N THR A 265 -3.65 18.55 15.69
CA THR A 265 -5.12 18.51 15.65
C THR A 265 -5.79 19.85 15.90
N ARG A 266 -5.06 20.84 16.45
CA ARG A 266 -5.52 22.24 16.55
C ARG A 266 -5.34 23.00 15.24
N ALA A 267 -4.33 22.64 14.45
CA ALA A 267 -4.06 23.25 13.16
C ALA A 267 -4.97 22.74 12.04
N PHE A 268 -5.48 21.48 12.20
CA PHE A 268 -6.42 20.87 11.28
C PHE A 268 -7.83 21.47 11.47
#